data_1db73745a08e1b83f27d1d8d4091250a
#
_entry.id   1db73745a08e1b83f27d1d8d4091250a
#
_cell.length_a   1.000
_cell.length_b   1.000
_cell.length_c   1.000
_cell.angle_alpha   90.00
_cell.angle_beta   90.00
_cell.angle_gamma   90.00
#
_symmetry.space_group_name_H-M   'P 1'
#
loop_
_entity.id
_entity.type
_entity.pdbx_description
1 polymer ?
#
loop_
_entity_poly.entity_id
_entity_poly.type
_entity_poly.pdbx_seq_one_letter_code
_entity_poly.pdbx_strand_id
1 'polypeptide(L)'
;MKNYLLYIAIAFTLVNCQQKEDVANLEKPTNQIVIGQIDSVYSNILDESRNIWVHIPESAKNSTSNNIKYPVLYLLDGPGHFYSVTGMIKQLSTTNGNTIVPEMIIVAIPNTDRSRDLTPSHVDFDFFSGDSIQYSSGGGNKFLDFMEDELIPHIEKTYPVSSYRTFVGHSFGGLSVINALISRQHLFNNYVAIDPSLWWDNQAFLKVADSILSVNKFDGKALYVGVANTMDEGMIIKEVRNDTTKSTAHIRSILQFVNSIDTQNDNGLLFGWKYYNDDDHGSVPLITEYDAFRFLFAWYTVVGINRFFDPNSNTSAEGLIDLLSSHYKNVSDRFGYQVLPPEQFINTMGYGFMNNSMLDKASALFDLNIQNYPKSSNVYDSRGDCFLAQQDSIKALEYFTKALEVGSNDFSQEKIDMLKEKLLEE
;
A
#
# COMPACT_ATOMS: atom_id res chain seq x y z
N MET A 1 39.80 -88.29 -10.24
CA MET A 1 38.99 -87.37 -9.48
C MET A 1 38.99 -86.04 -10.20
N LYS A 2 37.93 -85.75 -10.94
CA LYS A 2 37.79 -84.51 -11.71
C LYS A 2 36.51 -83.80 -11.21
N ASN A 3 36.69 -82.65 -10.61
CA ASN A 3 35.61 -81.78 -10.14
C ASN A 3 35.06 -81.03 -11.36
N TYR A 4 33.76 -81.12 -11.62
CA TYR A 4 33.02 -80.29 -12.57
C TYR A 4 32.38 -79.16 -11.77
N LEU A 5 32.82 -77.90 -12.03
CA LEU A 5 32.14 -76.68 -11.60
C LEU A 5 30.99 -76.35 -12.58
N LEU A 6 29.79 -76.32 -12.04
CA LEU A 6 28.58 -75.94 -12.79
C LEU A 6 28.40 -74.39 -12.68
N TYR A 7 28.53 -73.68 -13.76
CA TYR A 7 28.20 -72.23 -13.85
C TYR A 7 26.73 -72.07 -14.12
N ILE A 8 25.99 -71.53 -13.16
CA ILE A 8 24.60 -71.06 -13.32
C ILE A 8 24.67 -69.61 -13.76
N ALA A 9 24.33 -69.31 -15.02
CA ALA A 9 24.14 -67.98 -15.54
C ALA A 9 22.75 -67.45 -15.11
N ILE A 10 22.69 -66.53 -14.22
CA ILE A 10 21.47 -65.80 -13.85
C ILE A 10 21.32 -64.62 -14.80
N ALA A 11 20.35 -64.70 -15.72
CA ALA A 11 19.93 -63.58 -16.56
C ALA A 11 19.11 -62.61 -15.76
N PHE A 12 19.67 -61.42 -15.47
CA PHE A 12 18.95 -60.29 -14.91
C PHE A 12 18.18 -59.61 -16.06
N THR A 13 16.87 -59.81 -16.10
CA THR A 13 15.98 -58.98 -16.93
C THR A 13 15.77 -57.67 -16.23
N LEU A 14 16.39 -56.60 -16.73
CA LEU A 14 16.12 -55.21 -16.30
C LEU A 14 14.71 -54.83 -16.79
N VAL A 15 13.74 -54.90 -15.89
CA VAL A 15 12.44 -54.26 -16.05
C VAL A 15 12.65 -52.76 -15.78
N ASN A 16 12.68 -51.96 -16.83
CA ASN A 16 12.73 -50.53 -16.76
C ASN A 16 11.36 -50.01 -16.36
N CYS A 17 11.10 -49.90 -15.06
CA CYS A 17 9.97 -49.16 -14.52
C CYS A 17 10.27 -47.68 -14.67
N GLN A 18 9.79 -47.07 -15.76
CA GLN A 18 9.60 -45.63 -15.79
C GLN A 18 8.53 -45.30 -14.76
N GLN A 19 8.95 -44.95 -13.53
CA GLN A 19 8.13 -44.18 -12.64
C GLN A 19 7.94 -42.80 -13.31
N LYS A 20 6.73 -42.59 -13.85
CA LYS A 20 6.20 -41.24 -13.96
C LYS A 20 6.22 -40.68 -12.53
N GLU A 21 7.10 -39.74 -12.26
CA GLU A 21 6.93 -38.82 -11.16
C GLU A 21 5.62 -38.06 -11.46
N ASP A 22 4.53 -38.55 -10.88
CA ASP A 22 3.39 -37.69 -10.61
C ASP A 22 3.94 -36.54 -9.76
N VAL A 23 4.14 -35.37 -10.39
CA VAL A 23 4.32 -34.12 -9.68
C VAL A 23 3.02 -33.96 -8.88
N ALA A 24 3.03 -34.48 -7.66
CA ALA A 24 1.97 -34.26 -6.71
C ALA A 24 1.75 -32.75 -6.68
N ASN A 25 0.59 -32.31 -7.15
CA ASN A 25 0.05 -31.03 -6.83
C ASN A 25 0.10 -30.93 -5.30
N LEU A 26 1.11 -30.27 -4.78
CA LEU A 26 1.17 -29.88 -3.38
C LEU A 26 0.00 -28.91 -3.20
N GLU A 27 -1.16 -29.44 -2.85
CA GLU A 27 -2.26 -28.64 -2.34
C GLU A 27 -1.65 -27.74 -1.26
N LYS A 28 -1.77 -26.44 -1.45
CA LYS A 28 -1.27 -25.46 -0.47
C LYS A 28 -1.90 -25.83 0.87
N PRO A 29 -1.10 -26.03 1.93
CA PRO A 29 -1.65 -26.33 3.23
C PRO A 29 -2.68 -25.26 3.59
N THR A 30 -3.90 -25.66 3.89
CA THR A 30 -5.05 -24.78 4.18
C THR A 30 -4.90 -23.97 5.47
N ASN A 31 -3.80 -24.16 6.20
CA ASN A 31 -3.52 -23.57 7.53
C ASN A 31 -2.44 -22.48 7.52
N GLN A 32 -2.18 -21.82 6.37
CA GLN A 32 -1.17 -20.79 6.28
C GLN A 32 -1.80 -19.39 6.24
N ILE A 33 -1.21 -18.47 7.00
CA ILE A 33 -1.45 -17.02 6.84
C ILE A 33 -0.43 -16.51 5.83
N VAL A 34 -0.88 -16.22 4.60
CA VAL A 34 -0.02 -15.75 3.50
C VAL A 34 -0.25 -14.26 3.31
N ILE A 35 0.78 -13.45 3.57
CA ILE A 35 0.70 -11.98 3.45
C ILE A 35 1.25 -11.44 2.14
N GLY A 36 1.99 -12.23 1.38
CA GLY A 36 2.59 -11.83 0.11
C GLY A 36 3.23 -13.01 -0.63
N GLN A 37 3.82 -12.70 -1.76
CA GLN A 37 4.56 -13.65 -2.60
C GLN A 37 5.91 -13.07 -3.01
N ILE A 38 6.85 -13.94 -3.37
CA ILE A 38 8.13 -13.53 -3.94
C ILE A 38 8.01 -13.61 -5.46
N ASP A 39 8.41 -12.52 -6.12
CA ASP A 39 8.58 -12.42 -7.57
C ASP A 39 10.03 -12.05 -7.88
N SER A 40 10.46 -12.16 -9.12
CA SER A 40 11.85 -11.96 -9.51
C SER A 40 11.95 -11.24 -10.84
N VAL A 41 12.84 -10.26 -10.90
CA VAL A 41 13.15 -9.49 -12.12
C VAL A 41 14.65 -9.59 -12.37
N TYR A 42 15.04 -10.04 -13.58
CA TYR A 42 16.43 -9.88 -14.01
C TYR A 42 16.64 -8.47 -14.54
N SER A 43 17.58 -7.75 -13.96
CA SER A 43 17.94 -6.41 -14.37
C SER A 43 19.13 -6.47 -15.33
N ASN A 44 18.94 -6.02 -16.56
CA ASN A 44 20.05 -5.79 -17.50
C ASN A 44 20.86 -4.55 -17.12
N ILE A 45 20.21 -3.57 -16.47
CA ILE A 45 20.86 -2.33 -16.02
C ILE A 45 21.84 -2.62 -14.89
N LEU A 46 21.45 -3.44 -13.92
CA LEU A 46 22.28 -3.79 -12.77
C LEU A 46 23.12 -5.07 -12.99
N ASP A 47 22.80 -5.84 -14.03
CA ASP A 47 23.39 -7.15 -14.38
C ASP A 47 23.26 -8.17 -13.23
N GLU A 48 22.04 -8.23 -12.64
CA GLU A 48 21.74 -9.15 -11.54
C GLU A 48 20.25 -9.48 -11.45
N SER A 49 19.90 -10.61 -10.82
CA SER A 49 18.52 -10.95 -10.48
C SER A 49 18.11 -10.26 -9.17
N ARG A 50 16.93 -9.63 -9.20
CA ARG A 50 16.35 -8.94 -8.05
C ARG A 50 15.07 -9.64 -7.61
N ASN A 51 15.06 -10.20 -6.41
CA ASN A 51 13.83 -10.65 -5.79
C ASN A 51 13.06 -9.45 -5.26
N ILE A 52 11.75 -9.51 -5.39
CA ILE A 52 10.82 -8.53 -4.82
C ILE A 52 9.74 -9.27 -4.03
N TRP A 53 9.23 -8.66 -2.98
CA TRP A 53 8.13 -9.22 -2.20
C TRP A 53 6.87 -8.41 -2.50
N VAL A 54 5.83 -9.09 -2.93
CA VAL A 54 4.61 -8.43 -3.38
C VAL A 54 3.43 -8.83 -2.50
N HIS A 55 2.79 -7.84 -1.88
CA HIS A 55 1.49 -8.00 -1.24
C HIS A 55 0.39 -7.51 -2.18
N ILE A 56 -0.63 -8.35 -2.35
CA ILE A 56 -1.83 -8.05 -3.14
C ILE A 56 -3.02 -8.02 -2.18
N PRO A 57 -3.80 -6.93 -2.11
CA PRO A 57 -4.99 -6.84 -1.28
C PRO A 57 -6.00 -7.96 -1.57
N GLU A 58 -6.75 -8.38 -0.54
CA GLU A 58 -7.78 -9.44 -0.69
C GLU A 58 -8.86 -9.06 -1.71
N SER A 59 -9.24 -7.77 -1.77
CA SER A 59 -10.17 -7.26 -2.77
C SER A 59 -9.70 -7.48 -4.21
N ALA A 60 -8.39 -7.42 -4.45
CA ALA A 60 -7.80 -7.69 -5.77
C ALA A 60 -7.82 -9.17 -6.14
N LYS A 61 -7.70 -10.08 -5.16
CA LYS A 61 -7.74 -11.53 -5.38
C LYS A 61 -9.16 -12.02 -5.67
N ASN A 62 -10.15 -11.40 -5.05
CA ASN A 62 -11.56 -11.79 -5.13
C ASN A 62 -12.35 -11.03 -6.19
N SER A 63 -11.72 -10.06 -6.88
CA SER A 63 -12.41 -9.24 -7.87
C SER A 63 -12.74 -10.05 -9.13
N THR A 64 -14.02 -10.14 -9.45
CA THR A 64 -14.52 -10.63 -10.74
C THR A 64 -14.43 -9.60 -11.85
N SER A 65 -14.06 -8.35 -11.51
CA SER A 65 -13.91 -7.24 -12.44
C SER A 65 -12.46 -7.02 -12.83
N ASN A 66 -12.13 -7.17 -14.11
CA ASN A 66 -10.78 -6.96 -14.66
C ASN A 66 -10.34 -5.47 -14.67
N ASN A 67 -11.16 -4.55 -14.15
CA ASN A 67 -10.93 -3.11 -14.28
C ASN A 67 -10.51 -2.41 -12.98
N ILE A 68 -10.45 -3.12 -11.85
CA ILE A 68 -10.03 -2.51 -10.58
C ILE A 68 -8.51 -2.43 -10.56
N LYS A 69 -8.00 -1.22 -10.30
CA LYS A 69 -6.58 -0.94 -10.16
C LYS A 69 -6.27 -0.41 -8.76
N TYR A 70 -5.05 -0.65 -8.31
CA TYR A 70 -4.59 -0.28 -6.97
C TYR A 70 -3.38 0.65 -7.06
N PRO A 71 -3.28 1.69 -6.22
CA PRO A 71 -2.04 2.42 -6.03
C PRO A 71 -0.92 1.47 -5.59
N VAL A 72 0.33 1.82 -5.89
CA VAL A 72 1.50 0.99 -5.58
C VAL A 72 2.38 1.70 -4.55
N LEU A 73 2.82 0.94 -3.55
CA LEU A 73 3.82 1.37 -2.59
C LEU A 73 5.10 0.58 -2.82
N TYR A 74 6.15 1.27 -3.28
CA TYR A 74 7.50 0.73 -3.39
C TYR A 74 8.26 0.97 -2.09
N LEU A 75 8.76 -0.10 -1.48
CA LEU A 75 9.33 -0.10 -0.14
C LEU A 75 10.76 -0.61 -0.18
N LEU A 76 11.72 0.25 0.08
CA LEU A 76 13.12 -0.13 0.26
C LEU A 76 13.34 -0.89 1.56
N ASP A 77 14.49 -1.58 1.67
CA ASP A 77 14.81 -2.42 2.83
C ASP A 77 13.70 -3.44 3.16
N GLY A 78 13.11 -4.04 2.11
CA GLY A 78 11.92 -4.88 2.15
C GLY A 78 11.80 -5.86 3.32
N PRO A 79 12.82 -6.69 3.63
CA PRO A 79 12.75 -7.62 4.73
C PRO A 79 12.49 -6.99 6.11
N GLY A 80 12.94 -5.74 6.32
CA GLY A 80 12.75 -5.01 7.59
C GLY A 80 11.36 -4.42 7.76
N HIS A 81 10.69 -4.04 6.66
CA HIS A 81 9.49 -3.20 6.72
C HIS A 81 8.22 -3.85 6.14
N PHE A 82 8.34 -4.92 5.35
CA PHE A 82 7.22 -5.49 4.62
C PHE A 82 6.04 -5.90 5.51
N TYR A 83 6.31 -6.54 6.64
CA TYR A 83 5.26 -7.03 7.55
C TYR A 83 4.50 -5.89 8.22
N SER A 84 5.23 -4.89 8.73
CA SER A 84 4.65 -3.73 9.42
C SER A 84 3.82 -2.89 8.46
N VAL A 85 4.36 -2.56 7.29
CA VAL A 85 3.67 -1.75 6.28
C VAL A 85 2.43 -2.46 5.75
N THR A 86 2.51 -3.77 5.45
CA THR A 86 1.35 -4.54 5.00
C THR A 86 0.23 -4.55 6.05
N GLY A 87 0.57 -4.81 7.32
CA GLY A 87 -0.38 -4.79 8.43
C GLY A 87 -0.99 -3.40 8.64
N MET A 88 -0.18 -2.36 8.56
CA MET A 88 -0.59 -0.96 8.73
C MET A 88 -1.54 -0.51 7.61
N ILE A 89 -1.21 -0.77 6.34
CA ILE A 89 -2.08 -0.44 5.20
C ILE A 89 -3.42 -1.18 5.34
N LYS A 90 -3.42 -2.48 5.66
CA LYS A 90 -4.66 -3.22 5.91
C LYS A 90 -5.49 -2.60 7.04
N GLN A 91 -4.83 -2.24 8.15
CA GLN A 91 -5.52 -1.62 9.30
C GLN A 91 -6.15 -0.28 8.92
N LEU A 92 -5.45 0.56 8.16
CA LEU A 92 -5.90 1.91 7.81
C LEU A 92 -6.89 1.93 6.62
N SER A 93 -6.94 0.87 5.79
CA SER A 93 -7.77 0.84 4.59
C SER A 93 -9.12 0.14 4.76
N THR A 94 -9.16 -1.01 5.47
CA THR A 94 -10.35 -1.87 5.47
C THR A 94 -10.77 -2.39 6.85
N THR A 95 -9.83 -2.57 7.79
CA THR A 95 -10.14 -3.13 9.10
C THR A 95 -11.12 -2.23 9.87
N ASN A 96 -12.19 -2.81 10.41
CA ASN A 96 -13.26 -2.09 11.13
C ASN A 96 -13.94 -0.98 10.29
N GLY A 97 -13.97 -1.12 8.97
CA GLY A 97 -14.57 -0.11 8.09
C GLY A 97 -13.72 1.14 7.89
N ASN A 98 -12.43 1.09 8.21
CA ASN A 98 -11.51 2.20 7.95
C ASN A 98 -11.39 2.51 6.45
N THR A 99 -11.31 3.80 6.14
CA THR A 99 -11.06 4.35 4.80
C THR A 99 -10.10 5.53 4.90
N ILE A 100 -9.07 5.39 5.75
CA ILE A 100 -8.07 6.45 6.01
C ILE A 100 -7.06 6.52 4.87
N VAL A 101 -6.68 5.35 4.33
CA VAL A 101 -5.84 5.23 3.13
C VAL A 101 -6.49 4.25 2.15
N PRO A 102 -6.17 4.28 0.86
CA PRO A 102 -6.62 3.27 -0.07
C PRO A 102 -5.95 1.91 0.21
N GLU A 103 -6.57 0.82 -0.22
CA GLU A 103 -5.86 -0.44 -0.40
C GLU A 103 -4.76 -0.25 -1.45
N MET A 104 -3.60 -0.85 -1.22
CA MET A 104 -2.42 -0.71 -2.10
C MET A 104 -1.78 -2.06 -2.37
N ILE A 105 -1.20 -2.21 -3.55
CA ILE A 105 -0.21 -3.25 -3.81
C ILE A 105 1.13 -2.76 -3.25
N ILE A 106 1.77 -3.59 -2.41
CA ILE A 106 3.06 -3.25 -1.79
C ILE A 106 4.14 -4.07 -2.48
N VAL A 107 5.14 -3.39 -3.03
CA VAL A 107 6.30 -3.97 -3.68
C VAL A 107 7.52 -3.65 -2.83
N ALA A 108 7.91 -4.59 -2.00
CA ALA A 108 9.08 -4.45 -1.15
C ALA A 108 10.34 -4.97 -1.86
N ILE A 109 11.42 -4.21 -1.80
CA ILE A 109 12.66 -4.44 -2.52
C ILE A 109 13.74 -4.83 -1.51
N PRO A 110 14.10 -6.13 -1.41
CA PRO A 110 15.27 -6.56 -0.67
C PRO A 110 16.57 -6.03 -1.27
N ASN A 111 17.54 -5.79 -0.43
CA ASN A 111 18.87 -5.34 -0.87
C ASN A 111 19.69 -6.48 -1.46
N THR A 112 20.47 -6.17 -2.50
CA THR A 112 21.62 -6.99 -2.97
C THR A 112 22.92 -6.30 -2.56
N ASP A 113 23.13 -5.08 -2.98
CA ASP A 113 24.20 -4.20 -2.51
C ASP A 113 23.58 -2.85 -2.09
N ARG A 114 23.26 -2.75 -0.79
CA ARG A 114 22.51 -1.62 -0.24
C ARG A 114 23.22 -0.28 -0.42
N SER A 115 24.51 -0.25 -0.14
CA SER A 115 25.27 1.00 -0.20
C SER A 115 25.49 1.47 -1.63
N ARG A 116 25.76 0.54 -2.57
CA ARG A 116 25.84 0.84 -3.99
C ARG A 116 24.53 1.44 -4.48
N ASP A 117 23.41 0.76 -4.22
CA ASP A 117 22.11 1.07 -4.83
C ASP A 117 21.45 2.33 -4.26
N LEU A 118 21.67 2.64 -2.98
CA LEU A 118 20.90 3.68 -2.29
C LEU A 118 21.66 4.99 -2.08
N THR A 119 22.94 5.07 -2.48
CA THR A 119 23.74 6.29 -2.34
C THR A 119 23.96 6.99 -3.69
N PRO A 120 23.76 8.32 -3.76
CA PRO A 120 23.81 9.06 -5.02
C PRO A 120 25.23 9.34 -5.52
N SER A 121 26.24 9.31 -4.63
CA SER A 121 27.65 9.60 -4.93
C SER A 121 28.58 8.56 -4.33
N HIS A 122 29.72 8.35 -4.98
CA HIS A 122 30.79 7.52 -4.44
C HIS A 122 31.60 8.26 -3.38
N VAL A 123 31.98 7.54 -2.31
CA VAL A 123 32.89 8.04 -1.29
C VAL A 123 33.97 6.99 -0.99
N ASP A 124 35.20 7.43 -0.69
CA ASP A 124 36.34 6.57 -0.37
C ASP A 124 36.51 6.33 1.14
N PHE A 125 35.94 7.23 1.94
CA PHE A 125 36.13 7.23 3.40
C PHE A 125 34.80 7.32 4.12
N ASP A 126 34.69 6.57 5.22
CA ASP A 126 33.58 6.70 6.15
C ASP A 126 33.58 8.07 6.84
N PHE A 127 32.43 8.73 6.84
CA PHE A 127 32.29 10.09 7.36
C PHE A 127 32.58 10.17 8.86
N PHE A 128 32.14 9.18 9.65
CA PHE A 128 32.27 9.23 11.10
C PHE A 128 33.65 8.80 11.59
N SER A 129 34.15 7.65 11.13
CA SER A 129 35.45 7.11 11.54
C SER A 129 36.62 7.74 10.78
N GLY A 130 36.41 8.12 9.53
CA GLY A 130 37.46 8.56 8.61
C GLY A 130 38.25 7.41 7.99
N ASP A 131 37.84 6.17 8.21
CA ASP A 131 38.49 4.98 7.66
C ASP A 131 38.14 4.81 6.19
N SER A 132 39.02 4.16 5.44
CA SER A 132 38.75 3.78 4.05
C SER A 132 37.63 2.73 4.01
N ILE A 133 36.59 2.97 3.19
CA ILE A 133 35.50 2.02 3.02
C ILE A 133 35.86 0.91 2.03
N GLN A 134 35.31 -0.28 2.27
CA GLN A 134 35.50 -1.46 1.42
C GLN A 134 34.24 -1.88 0.67
N TYR A 135 33.14 -1.13 0.80
CA TYR A 135 31.87 -1.40 0.14
C TYR A 135 31.65 -0.47 -1.08
N SER A 136 30.83 -0.92 -2.01
CA SER A 136 30.45 -0.12 -3.18
C SER A 136 29.52 1.04 -2.78
N SER A 137 29.62 2.17 -3.46
CA SER A 137 28.74 3.33 -3.28
C SER A 137 28.60 4.13 -4.57
N GLY A 138 27.59 5.00 -4.65
CA GLY A 138 27.41 5.93 -5.77
C GLY A 138 26.63 5.36 -6.98
N GLY A 139 26.01 4.20 -6.85
CA GLY A 139 25.20 3.60 -7.91
C GLY A 139 23.73 4.00 -7.89
N GLY A 140 23.31 4.93 -7.03
CA GLY A 140 21.91 5.28 -6.80
C GLY A 140 21.15 5.72 -8.06
N ASN A 141 21.79 6.43 -8.98
CA ASN A 141 21.14 6.80 -10.25
C ASN A 141 20.90 5.57 -11.13
N LYS A 142 21.85 4.62 -11.19
CA LYS A 142 21.69 3.36 -11.92
C LYS A 142 20.59 2.48 -11.31
N PHE A 143 20.43 2.51 -9.98
CA PHE A 143 19.33 1.87 -9.30
C PHE A 143 17.97 2.53 -9.65
N LEU A 144 17.91 3.85 -9.75
CA LEU A 144 16.69 4.53 -10.21
C LEU A 144 16.39 4.24 -11.68
N ASP A 145 17.39 4.07 -12.55
CA ASP A 145 17.18 3.62 -13.94
C ASP A 145 16.57 2.19 -13.96
N PHE A 146 17.04 1.28 -13.10
CA PHE A 146 16.41 -0.03 -12.92
C PHE A 146 14.96 0.08 -12.46
N MET A 147 14.67 0.95 -11.49
CA MET A 147 13.29 1.20 -11.04
C MET A 147 12.41 1.69 -12.18
N GLU A 148 12.89 2.66 -12.97
CA GLU A 148 12.15 3.31 -14.06
C GLU A 148 11.91 2.40 -15.25
N ASP A 149 12.97 1.75 -15.74
CA ASP A 149 12.96 1.07 -17.04
C ASP A 149 12.64 -0.43 -16.94
N GLU A 150 12.80 -1.04 -15.76
CA GLU A 150 12.66 -2.48 -15.61
C GLU A 150 11.63 -2.86 -14.52
N LEU A 151 11.78 -2.39 -13.28
CA LEU A 151 10.92 -2.85 -12.18
C LEU A 151 9.49 -2.31 -12.31
N ILE A 152 9.30 -1.00 -12.49
CA ILE A 152 7.96 -0.40 -12.60
C ILE A 152 7.20 -0.99 -13.79
N PRO A 153 7.78 -1.11 -15.01
CA PRO A 153 7.12 -1.76 -16.13
C PRO A 153 6.77 -3.24 -15.88
N HIS A 154 7.61 -4.00 -15.18
CA HIS A 154 7.32 -5.37 -14.77
C HIS A 154 6.08 -5.45 -13.87
N ILE A 155 6.01 -4.59 -12.85
CA ILE A 155 4.88 -4.51 -11.92
C ILE A 155 3.59 -4.13 -12.65
N GLU A 156 3.64 -3.14 -13.54
CA GLU A 156 2.48 -2.69 -14.31
C GLU A 156 1.94 -3.74 -15.29
N LYS A 157 2.80 -4.59 -15.79
CA LYS A 157 2.43 -5.70 -16.67
C LYS A 157 1.85 -6.89 -15.90
N THR A 158 2.33 -7.13 -14.68
CA THR A 158 2.07 -8.37 -13.93
C THR A 158 0.90 -8.22 -12.96
N TYR A 159 0.70 -7.03 -12.39
CA TYR A 159 -0.27 -6.79 -11.31
C TYR A 159 -1.30 -5.72 -11.69
N PRO A 160 -2.51 -5.73 -11.09
CA PRO A 160 -3.57 -4.76 -11.38
C PRO A 160 -3.28 -3.42 -10.69
N VAL A 161 -2.24 -2.73 -11.14
CA VAL A 161 -1.77 -1.48 -10.54
C VAL A 161 -2.17 -0.25 -11.35
N SER A 162 -2.26 0.89 -10.67
CA SER A 162 -2.39 2.21 -11.28
C SER A 162 -1.04 2.91 -11.39
N SER A 163 -1.02 4.05 -12.06
CA SER A 163 0.16 4.90 -12.13
C SER A 163 0.40 5.75 -10.86
N TYR A 164 -0.47 5.66 -9.84
CA TYR A 164 -0.28 6.38 -8.58
C TYR A 164 0.66 5.60 -7.67
N ARG A 165 1.86 6.15 -7.44
CA ARG A 165 2.96 5.44 -6.78
C ARG A 165 3.48 6.21 -5.58
N THR A 166 3.78 5.46 -4.51
CA THR A 166 4.43 5.95 -3.29
C THR A 166 5.79 5.27 -3.15
N PHE A 167 6.84 6.02 -2.80
CA PHE A 167 8.19 5.52 -2.58
C PHE A 167 8.62 5.76 -1.13
N VAL A 168 9.03 4.71 -0.44
CA VAL A 168 9.34 4.72 1.00
C VAL A 168 10.73 4.16 1.24
N GLY A 169 11.54 4.83 2.05
CA GLY A 169 12.86 4.35 2.43
C GLY A 169 13.39 4.97 3.71
N HIS A 170 14.21 4.18 4.42
CA HIS A 170 14.84 4.54 5.69
C HIS A 170 16.35 4.71 5.52
N SER A 171 16.93 5.69 6.20
CA SER A 171 18.39 5.90 6.23
C SER A 171 18.98 6.18 4.82
N PHE A 172 19.81 5.32 4.25
CA PHE A 172 20.21 5.39 2.83
C PHE A 172 19.00 5.22 1.90
N GLY A 173 18.00 4.44 2.30
CA GLY A 173 16.73 4.38 1.58
C GLY A 173 16.03 5.74 1.54
N GLY A 174 16.04 6.49 2.66
CA GLY A 174 15.52 7.86 2.71
C GLY A 174 16.32 8.83 1.82
N LEU A 175 17.63 8.66 1.74
CA LEU A 175 18.50 9.38 0.82
C LEU A 175 18.13 9.10 -0.64
N SER A 176 17.89 7.82 -0.99
CA SER A 176 17.44 7.39 -2.32
C SER A 176 16.06 7.94 -2.66
N VAL A 177 15.12 8.02 -1.71
CA VAL A 177 13.81 8.63 -1.88
C VAL A 177 13.93 10.10 -2.26
N ILE A 178 14.78 10.87 -1.56
CA ILE A 178 15.02 12.28 -1.89
C ILE A 178 15.71 12.40 -3.25
N ASN A 179 16.66 11.50 -3.59
CA ASN A 179 17.29 11.47 -4.90
C ASN A 179 16.25 11.24 -6.02
N ALA A 180 15.31 10.31 -5.84
CA ALA A 180 14.23 10.10 -6.80
C ALA A 180 13.34 11.34 -6.95
N LEU A 181 12.99 12.02 -5.86
CA LEU A 181 12.19 13.25 -5.91
C LEU A 181 12.84 14.34 -6.76
N ILE A 182 14.14 14.59 -6.58
CA ILE A 182 14.82 15.70 -7.27
C ILE A 182 15.30 15.35 -8.67
N SER A 183 15.58 14.07 -8.98
CA SER A 183 16.13 13.65 -10.28
C SER A 183 15.15 12.94 -11.19
N ARG A 184 14.09 12.33 -10.64
CA ARG A 184 13.09 11.49 -11.33
C ARG A 184 11.68 11.73 -10.79
N GLN A 185 11.28 13.00 -10.57
CA GLN A 185 10.00 13.32 -9.92
C GLN A 185 8.77 12.73 -10.63
N HIS A 186 8.86 12.35 -11.89
CA HIS A 186 7.77 11.75 -12.65
C HIS A 186 7.46 10.30 -12.22
N LEU A 187 8.39 9.60 -11.56
CA LEU A 187 8.21 8.19 -11.18
C LEU A 187 7.18 8.00 -10.08
N PHE A 188 7.10 8.91 -9.11
CA PHE A 188 6.24 8.75 -7.94
C PHE A 188 5.40 10.01 -7.69
N ASN A 189 4.27 9.81 -7.00
CA ASN A 189 3.39 10.88 -6.52
C ASN A 189 3.75 11.27 -5.08
N ASN A 190 4.06 10.25 -4.25
CA ASN A 190 4.37 10.42 -2.84
C ASN A 190 5.75 9.86 -2.50
N TYR A 191 6.42 10.53 -1.58
CA TYR A 191 7.75 10.22 -1.10
C TYR A 191 7.77 10.22 0.43
N VAL A 192 8.33 9.16 1.03
CA VAL A 192 8.51 9.04 2.49
C VAL A 192 9.97 8.79 2.78
N ALA A 193 10.66 9.81 3.26
CA ALA A 193 12.06 9.74 3.65
C ALA A 193 12.17 9.63 5.19
N ILE A 194 12.52 8.44 5.67
CA ILE A 194 12.58 8.13 7.08
C ILE A 194 14.02 8.29 7.55
N ASP A 195 14.26 9.26 8.42
CA ASP A 195 15.56 9.58 9.01
C ASP A 195 16.71 9.51 7.99
N PRO A 196 16.60 10.27 6.87
CA PRO A 196 17.47 10.12 5.69
C PRO A 196 18.92 10.49 5.98
N SER A 197 19.87 9.72 5.44
CA SER A 197 21.32 9.90 5.65
C SER A 197 21.88 11.10 4.88
N LEU A 198 21.35 12.30 5.09
CA LEU A 198 21.73 13.53 4.39
C LEU A 198 23.12 14.06 4.74
N TRP A 199 23.78 13.47 5.74
CA TRP A 199 25.20 13.69 6.05
C TRP A 199 26.15 13.11 4.99
N TRP A 200 25.65 12.19 4.13
CA TRP A 200 26.43 11.48 3.13
C TRP A 200 27.28 12.41 2.27
N ASP A 201 28.51 11.99 1.97
CA ASP A 201 29.47 12.72 1.14
C ASP A 201 29.66 14.18 1.62
N ASN A 202 29.85 14.36 2.92
CA ASN A 202 29.99 15.67 3.54
C ASN A 202 28.85 16.65 3.16
N GLN A 203 27.62 16.14 3.08
CA GLN A 203 26.42 16.90 2.70
C GLN A 203 26.44 17.45 1.25
N ALA A 204 27.24 16.87 0.36
CA ALA A 204 27.27 17.30 -1.04
C ALA A 204 25.90 17.12 -1.70
N PHE A 205 25.26 15.99 -1.46
CA PHE A 205 23.92 15.71 -1.97
C PHE A 205 22.86 16.66 -1.38
N LEU A 206 22.92 16.96 -0.08
CA LEU A 206 21.99 17.92 0.56
C LEU A 206 22.01 19.29 -0.14
N LYS A 207 23.20 19.82 -0.48
CA LYS A 207 23.33 21.09 -1.19
C LYS A 207 22.69 21.04 -2.59
N VAL A 208 22.83 19.92 -3.29
CA VAL A 208 22.19 19.69 -4.59
C VAL A 208 20.68 19.65 -4.43
N ALA A 209 20.16 18.91 -3.45
CA ALA A 209 18.74 18.82 -3.18
C ALA A 209 18.11 20.18 -2.85
N ASP A 210 18.72 20.95 -1.96
CA ASP A 210 18.28 22.31 -1.62
C ASP A 210 18.22 23.22 -2.85
N SER A 211 19.25 23.17 -3.69
CA SER A 211 19.30 23.97 -4.93
C SER A 211 18.16 23.59 -5.90
N ILE A 212 17.92 22.29 -6.12
CA ILE A 212 16.88 21.84 -7.05
C ILE A 212 15.49 22.14 -6.50
N LEU A 213 15.24 21.93 -5.20
CA LEU A 213 13.96 22.21 -4.57
C LEU A 213 13.62 23.70 -4.56
N SER A 214 14.62 24.57 -4.57
CA SER A 214 14.41 26.04 -4.61
C SER A 214 14.00 26.59 -5.97
N VAL A 215 14.31 25.89 -7.07
CA VAL A 215 14.08 26.42 -8.44
C VAL A 215 13.02 25.61 -9.22
N ASN A 216 12.81 24.34 -8.90
CA ASN A 216 11.88 23.50 -9.63
C ASN A 216 10.48 23.52 -9.00
N LYS A 217 9.46 23.18 -9.79
CA LYS A 217 8.09 22.96 -9.34
C LYS A 217 7.83 21.45 -9.12
N PHE A 218 7.06 21.17 -8.08
CA PHE A 218 6.70 19.82 -7.65
C PHE A 218 5.18 19.66 -7.48
N ASP A 219 4.41 20.30 -8.36
CA ASP A 219 2.95 20.26 -8.32
C ASP A 219 2.46 18.82 -8.38
N GLY A 220 1.53 18.47 -7.48
CA GLY A 220 0.99 17.13 -7.37
C GLY A 220 1.93 16.09 -6.74
N LYS A 221 3.09 16.53 -6.18
CA LYS A 221 4.00 15.69 -5.42
C LYS A 221 3.84 15.96 -3.93
N ALA A 222 4.08 14.89 -3.12
CA ALA A 222 4.07 15.00 -1.67
C ALA A 222 5.32 14.35 -1.08
N LEU A 223 5.92 14.99 -0.07
CA LEU A 223 7.05 14.48 0.69
C LEU A 223 6.73 14.52 2.17
N TYR A 224 6.95 13.40 2.86
CA TYR A 224 6.96 13.34 4.31
C TYR A 224 8.33 12.91 4.81
N VAL A 225 8.86 13.62 5.83
CA VAL A 225 10.17 13.33 6.44
C VAL A 225 9.99 13.00 7.92
N GLY A 226 10.40 11.81 8.33
CA GLY A 226 10.56 11.47 9.75
C GLY A 226 11.96 11.79 10.23
N VAL A 227 12.08 12.34 11.43
CA VAL A 227 13.35 12.69 12.06
C VAL A 227 13.45 11.98 13.40
N ALA A 228 14.41 11.07 13.53
CA ALA A 228 14.68 10.34 14.78
C ALA A 228 15.42 11.20 15.80
N ASN A 229 15.35 10.79 17.05
CA ASN A 229 16.21 11.33 18.10
C ASN A 229 17.57 10.60 18.07
N THR A 230 18.49 11.14 17.28
CA THR A 230 19.89 10.68 17.19
C THR A 230 20.86 11.68 17.83
N MET A 231 20.38 12.42 18.83
CA MET A 231 21.21 13.36 19.60
C MET A 231 21.97 12.67 20.72
N ASP A 232 23.02 13.32 21.18
CA ASP A 232 23.71 12.90 22.40
C ASP A 232 22.78 13.02 23.61
N GLU A 233 22.96 12.18 24.63
CA GLU A 233 22.11 12.14 25.82
C GLU A 233 22.05 13.51 26.53
N GLY A 234 20.83 13.94 26.83
CA GLY A 234 20.56 15.23 27.48
C GLY A 234 20.52 16.45 26.57
N MET A 235 20.83 16.29 25.29
CA MET A 235 20.77 17.39 24.29
C MET A 235 19.32 17.61 23.84
N ILE A 236 18.96 18.86 23.56
CA ILE A 236 17.65 19.22 23.00
C ILE A 236 17.79 19.73 21.56
N ILE A 237 16.70 19.66 20.79
CA ILE A 237 16.70 20.00 19.34
C ILE A 237 17.16 21.43 19.05
N LYS A 238 16.97 22.37 19.99
CA LYS A 238 17.44 23.75 19.87
C LYS A 238 18.96 23.86 19.95
N GLU A 239 19.59 23.03 20.76
CA GLU A 239 21.05 22.99 20.95
C GLU A 239 21.71 22.29 19.76
N VAL A 240 21.15 21.17 19.32
CA VAL A 240 21.70 20.39 18.21
C VAL A 240 21.79 21.18 16.89
N ARG A 241 20.90 22.14 16.67
CA ARG A 241 20.95 23.01 15.48
C ARG A 241 22.22 23.86 15.39
N ASN A 242 22.83 24.15 16.52
CA ASN A 242 24.05 24.97 16.64
C ASN A 242 25.30 24.13 16.92
N ASP A 243 25.14 22.81 17.11
CA ASP A 243 26.25 21.92 17.35
C ASP A 243 27.09 21.72 16.07
N THR A 244 28.39 21.45 16.22
CA THR A 244 29.34 21.26 15.11
C THR A 244 30.04 19.92 15.17
N THR A 245 29.73 19.09 16.15
CA THR A 245 30.35 17.76 16.33
C THR A 245 29.90 16.78 15.24
N LYS A 246 30.70 15.75 15.00
CA LYS A 246 30.30 14.68 14.08
C LYS A 246 29.15 13.82 14.60
N SER A 247 29.03 13.67 15.93
CA SER A 247 27.98 12.83 16.56
C SER A 247 26.59 13.27 16.18
N THR A 248 26.35 14.57 16.07
CA THR A 248 25.05 15.13 15.71
C THR A 248 24.87 15.44 14.21
N ALA A 249 25.87 15.15 13.39
CA ALA A 249 25.83 15.49 11.96
C ALA A 249 24.64 14.89 11.22
N HIS A 250 24.20 13.70 11.63
CA HIS A 250 23.05 13.01 11.05
C HIS A 250 21.77 13.84 11.23
N ILE A 251 21.35 14.07 12.47
CA ILE A 251 20.12 14.82 12.74
C ILE A 251 20.23 16.28 12.24
N ARG A 252 21.38 16.91 12.35
CA ARG A 252 21.56 18.30 11.87
C ARG A 252 21.33 18.43 10.37
N SER A 253 21.83 17.48 9.58
CA SER A 253 21.63 17.49 8.13
C SER A 253 20.16 17.35 7.76
N ILE A 254 19.40 16.55 8.47
CA ILE A 254 17.95 16.41 8.26
C ILE A 254 17.21 17.66 8.69
N LEU A 255 17.54 18.23 9.86
CA LEU A 255 16.93 19.47 10.34
C LEU A 255 17.24 20.67 9.41
N GLN A 256 18.41 20.72 8.79
CA GLN A 256 18.75 21.70 7.78
C GLN A 256 17.84 21.53 6.55
N PHE A 257 17.70 20.29 6.04
CA PHE A 257 16.88 19.98 4.88
C PHE A 257 15.41 20.35 5.09
N VAL A 258 14.78 19.91 6.20
CA VAL A 258 13.37 20.22 6.45
C VAL A 258 13.14 21.71 6.61
N ASN A 259 14.08 22.43 7.25
CA ASN A 259 13.98 23.87 7.40
C ASN A 259 14.12 24.62 6.06
N SER A 260 14.94 24.13 5.13
CA SER A 260 15.08 24.75 3.81
C SER A 260 13.79 24.62 3.00
N ILE A 261 13.10 23.49 3.08
CA ILE A 261 11.80 23.28 2.40
C ILE A 261 10.70 24.13 3.05
N ASP A 262 10.60 24.16 4.39
CA ASP A 262 9.61 24.95 5.11
C ASP A 262 9.67 26.45 4.74
N THR A 263 10.86 26.94 4.42
CA THR A 263 11.07 28.34 4.00
C THR A 263 10.81 28.61 2.52
N GLN A 264 10.70 27.55 1.70
CA GLN A 264 10.52 27.63 0.23
C GLN A 264 9.07 27.38 -0.20
N ASN A 265 8.09 27.94 0.47
CA ASN A 265 6.66 27.62 0.43
C ASN A 265 5.94 27.69 -0.94
N ASP A 266 6.62 27.92 -2.08
CA ASP A 266 5.96 28.19 -3.38
C ASP A 266 6.36 27.25 -4.52
N ASN A 267 6.91 26.06 -4.20
CA ASN A 267 7.33 25.11 -5.24
C ASN A 267 6.26 24.05 -5.59
N GLY A 268 5.06 24.11 -5.00
CA GLY A 268 3.96 23.20 -5.26
C GLY A 268 4.06 21.83 -4.55
N LEU A 269 5.15 21.57 -3.81
CA LEU A 269 5.33 20.34 -3.05
C LEU A 269 4.43 20.33 -1.79
N LEU A 270 3.57 19.33 -1.65
CA LEU A 270 2.92 19.07 -0.37
C LEU A 270 3.95 18.48 0.60
N PHE A 271 4.40 19.28 1.56
CA PHE A 271 5.47 18.91 2.47
C PHE A 271 4.98 18.76 3.90
N GLY A 272 5.44 17.72 4.60
CA GLY A 272 5.25 17.50 6.03
C GLY A 272 6.45 16.81 6.63
N TRP A 273 6.71 17.09 7.91
CA TRP A 273 7.75 16.39 8.65
C TRP A 273 7.43 16.35 10.14
N LYS A 274 8.06 15.40 10.86
CA LYS A 274 7.91 15.30 12.32
C LYS A 274 9.19 14.78 12.96
N TYR A 275 9.57 15.40 14.06
CA TYR A 275 10.60 14.91 14.97
C TYR A 275 9.96 13.98 15.99
N TYR A 276 10.53 12.81 16.19
CA TYR A 276 10.09 11.77 17.11
C TYR A 276 11.06 11.69 18.27
N ASN A 277 10.68 12.29 19.39
CA ASN A 277 11.55 12.45 20.56
C ASN A 277 11.89 11.11 21.23
N ASP A 278 10.97 10.14 21.15
CA ASP A 278 11.05 8.87 21.86
C ASP A 278 11.58 7.72 20.97
N ASP A 279 11.92 8.02 19.70
CA ASP A 279 12.36 7.03 18.73
C ASP A 279 13.78 7.33 18.22
N ASP A 280 14.64 6.34 18.28
CA ASP A 280 15.98 6.37 17.69
C ASP A 280 15.97 6.02 16.19
N HIS A 281 17.16 5.97 15.57
CA HIS A 281 17.33 5.62 14.16
C HIS A 281 16.70 4.26 13.79
N GLY A 282 16.72 3.29 14.71
CA GLY A 282 16.22 1.94 14.45
C GLY A 282 14.70 1.79 14.66
N SER A 283 14.11 2.57 15.58
CA SER A 283 12.69 2.45 15.95
C SER A 283 11.78 3.40 15.19
N VAL A 284 12.28 4.53 14.71
CA VAL A 284 11.52 5.59 14.04
C VAL A 284 10.76 5.15 12.76
N PRO A 285 11.17 4.10 12.01
CA PRO A 285 10.46 3.74 10.77
C PRO A 285 8.98 3.48 10.99
N LEU A 286 8.61 2.66 11.96
CA LEU A 286 7.22 2.25 12.18
C LEU A 286 6.27 3.44 12.40
N ILE A 287 6.67 4.37 13.29
CA ILE A 287 5.82 5.52 13.60
C ILE A 287 5.82 6.56 12.48
N THR A 288 6.94 6.71 11.77
CA THR A 288 7.01 7.59 10.60
C THR A 288 6.11 7.09 9.47
N GLU A 289 6.15 5.80 9.15
CA GLU A 289 5.28 5.19 8.14
C GLU A 289 3.81 5.43 8.46
N TYR A 290 3.40 5.23 9.71
CA TYR A 290 2.02 5.48 10.16
C TYR A 290 1.58 6.93 9.97
N ASP A 291 2.39 7.89 10.43
CA ASP A 291 2.07 9.32 10.31
C ASP A 291 2.14 9.79 8.84
N ALA A 292 3.12 9.29 8.08
CA ALA A 292 3.30 9.61 6.67
C ALA A 292 2.09 9.18 5.82
N PHE A 293 1.61 7.95 5.96
CA PHE A 293 0.45 7.50 5.18
C PHE A 293 -0.81 8.31 5.50
N ARG A 294 -1.03 8.66 6.75
CA ARG A 294 -2.16 9.52 7.14
C ARG A 294 -2.03 10.95 6.59
N PHE A 295 -0.82 11.49 6.53
CA PHE A 295 -0.55 12.79 5.91
C PHE A 295 -0.75 12.77 4.41
N LEU A 296 -0.14 11.81 3.72
CA LEU A 296 -0.16 11.69 2.26
C LEU A 296 -1.57 11.42 1.70
N PHE A 297 -2.40 10.69 2.44
CA PHE A 297 -3.76 10.31 2.05
C PHE A 297 -4.85 11.02 2.85
N ALA A 298 -4.54 12.13 3.54
CA ALA A 298 -5.53 12.89 4.30
C ALA A 298 -6.76 13.31 3.47
N TRP A 299 -6.59 13.48 2.18
CA TRP A 299 -7.63 13.79 1.20
C TRP A 299 -8.52 12.59 0.81
N TYR A 300 -8.11 11.36 1.15
CA TYR A 300 -8.84 10.13 0.79
C TYR A 300 -10.04 9.86 1.69
N THR A 301 -10.03 10.33 2.91
CA THR A 301 -11.14 10.16 3.86
C THR A 301 -12.31 11.08 3.49
N VAL A 302 -13.54 10.53 3.48
CA VAL A 302 -14.76 11.30 3.28
C VAL A 302 -15.02 12.22 4.48
N VAL A 303 -14.95 13.52 4.26
CA VAL A 303 -15.16 14.53 5.32
C VAL A 303 -16.62 15.00 5.35
N GLY A 304 -17.16 15.22 6.53
CA GLY A 304 -18.50 15.82 6.73
C GLY A 304 -19.66 14.82 6.66
N ILE A 305 -19.38 13.51 6.60
CA ILE A 305 -20.43 12.48 6.54
C ILE A 305 -21.24 12.39 7.85
N ASN A 306 -20.62 12.68 8.99
CA ASN A 306 -21.26 12.56 10.31
C ASN A 306 -22.51 13.44 10.47
N ARG A 307 -22.57 14.59 9.78
CA ARG A 307 -23.76 15.47 9.81
C ARG A 307 -25.03 14.80 9.28
N PHE A 308 -24.89 13.78 8.47
CA PHE A 308 -26.05 13.06 7.90
C PHE A 308 -26.66 12.06 8.90
N PHE A 309 -25.93 11.69 9.94
CA PHE A 309 -26.42 10.83 11.01
C PHE A 309 -27.18 11.60 12.12
N ASP A 310 -27.14 12.93 12.11
CA ASP A 310 -27.95 13.74 13.01
C ASP A 310 -29.40 13.80 12.49
N PRO A 311 -30.40 13.23 13.22
CA PRO A 311 -31.78 13.23 12.80
C PRO A 311 -32.41 14.63 12.77
N ASN A 312 -31.80 15.61 13.47
CA ASN A 312 -32.25 16.99 13.50
C ASN A 312 -31.61 17.86 12.40
N SER A 313 -30.68 17.29 11.62
CA SER A 313 -30.06 18.02 10.51
C SER A 313 -30.99 18.08 9.30
N ASN A 314 -30.95 19.20 8.55
CA ASN A 314 -31.68 19.37 7.29
C ASN A 314 -30.96 18.68 6.13
N THR A 315 -30.26 17.55 6.37
CA THR A 315 -29.53 16.81 5.33
C THR A 315 -30.44 15.82 4.63
N SER A 316 -30.45 15.84 3.29
CA SER A 316 -31.23 14.92 2.47
C SER A 316 -30.43 13.69 2.03
N ALA A 317 -31.12 12.65 1.57
CA ALA A 317 -30.50 11.50 0.93
C ALA A 317 -29.73 11.90 -0.34
N GLU A 318 -30.30 12.81 -1.17
CA GLU A 318 -29.64 13.36 -2.34
C GLU A 318 -28.32 14.05 -1.99
N GLY A 319 -28.31 14.92 -0.96
CA GLY A 319 -27.09 15.58 -0.49
C GLY A 319 -26.02 14.61 0.02
N LEU A 320 -26.43 13.45 0.56
CA LEU A 320 -25.48 12.38 0.94
C LEU A 320 -24.85 11.74 -0.30
N ILE A 321 -25.64 11.42 -1.32
CA ILE A 321 -25.15 10.85 -2.58
C ILE A 321 -24.25 11.85 -3.32
N ASP A 322 -24.60 13.13 -3.33
CA ASP A 322 -23.77 14.20 -3.93
C ASP A 322 -22.42 14.32 -3.24
N LEU A 323 -22.39 14.27 -1.89
CA LEU A 323 -21.14 14.27 -1.13
C LEU A 323 -20.24 13.11 -1.54
N LEU A 324 -20.77 11.88 -1.55
CA LEU A 324 -20.02 10.68 -1.88
C LEU A 324 -19.55 10.71 -3.34
N SER A 325 -20.43 11.03 -4.28
CA SER A 325 -20.13 11.09 -5.71
C SER A 325 -19.04 12.11 -6.02
N SER A 326 -19.13 13.31 -5.42
CA SER A 326 -18.14 14.37 -5.58
C SER A 326 -16.79 13.95 -4.98
N HIS A 327 -16.81 13.32 -3.81
CA HIS A 327 -15.59 12.84 -3.16
C HIS A 327 -14.88 11.78 -4.03
N TYR A 328 -15.59 10.72 -4.44
CA TYR A 328 -14.98 9.65 -5.23
C TYR A 328 -14.63 10.06 -6.67
N LYS A 329 -15.30 11.10 -7.20
CA LYS A 329 -14.82 11.76 -8.41
C LYS A 329 -13.46 12.41 -8.20
N ASN A 330 -13.26 13.16 -7.12
CA ASN A 330 -11.98 13.77 -6.80
C ASN A 330 -10.87 12.71 -6.56
N VAL A 331 -11.22 11.59 -5.90
CA VAL A 331 -10.32 10.44 -5.73
C VAL A 331 -9.92 9.87 -7.10
N SER A 332 -10.89 9.68 -7.99
CA SER A 332 -10.66 9.18 -9.35
C SER A 332 -9.75 10.10 -10.17
N ASP A 333 -10.00 11.41 -10.10
CA ASP A 333 -9.19 12.43 -10.78
C ASP A 333 -7.72 12.39 -10.30
N ARG A 334 -7.48 12.21 -8.99
CA ARG A 334 -6.13 12.09 -8.42
C ARG A 334 -5.41 10.80 -8.79
N PHE A 335 -6.13 9.69 -8.84
CA PHE A 335 -5.56 8.40 -9.21
C PHE A 335 -5.43 8.19 -10.73
N GLY A 336 -6.12 9.00 -11.53
CA GLY A 336 -6.13 8.88 -12.99
C GLY A 336 -6.95 7.70 -13.52
N TYR A 337 -7.81 7.11 -12.70
CA TYR A 337 -8.76 6.06 -13.08
C TYR A 337 -10.01 6.12 -12.19
N GLN A 338 -11.10 5.49 -12.66
CA GLN A 338 -12.36 5.47 -11.91
C GLN A 338 -12.21 4.67 -10.60
N VAL A 339 -12.46 5.34 -9.48
CA VAL A 339 -12.56 4.74 -8.14
C VAL A 339 -13.99 4.85 -7.68
N LEU A 340 -14.60 3.70 -7.37
CA LEU A 340 -15.93 3.64 -6.79
C LEU A 340 -15.85 3.64 -5.26
N PRO A 341 -16.88 4.17 -4.56
CA PRO A 341 -17.01 3.98 -3.12
C PRO A 341 -16.95 2.48 -2.79
N PRO A 342 -16.11 2.01 -1.84
CA PRO A 342 -16.03 0.58 -1.53
C PRO A 342 -17.39 0.00 -1.13
N GLU A 343 -17.77 -1.15 -1.70
CA GLU A 343 -19.06 -1.81 -1.46
C GLU A 343 -19.35 -1.94 0.05
N GLN A 344 -18.40 -2.48 0.80
CA GLN A 344 -18.54 -2.69 2.23
C GLN A 344 -18.70 -1.40 3.03
N PHE A 345 -18.04 -0.31 2.61
CA PHE A 345 -18.17 1.00 3.25
C PHE A 345 -19.59 1.55 3.08
N ILE A 346 -20.12 1.53 1.86
CA ILE A 346 -21.49 1.97 1.57
C ILE A 346 -22.52 1.07 2.26
N ASN A 347 -22.27 -0.25 2.25
CA ASN A 347 -23.17 -1.22 2.89
C ASN A 347 -23.25 -0.99 4.42
N THR A 348 -22.11 -0.86 5.09
CA THR A 348 -22.06 -0.60 6.53
C THR A 348 -22.76 0.71 6.89
N MET A 349 -22.57 1.74 6.09
CA MET A 349 -23.22 3.05 6.28
C MET A 349 -24.74 2.96 6.05
N GLY A 350 -25.18 2.21 5.01
CA GLY A 350 -26.59 1.95 4.75
C GLY A 350 -27.29 1.30 5.93
N TYR A 351 -26.71 0.25 6.50
CA TYR A 351 -27.24 -0.37 7.73
C TYR A 351 -27.20 0.58 8.93
N GLY A 352 -26.15 1.41 9.05
CA GLY A 352 -26.08 2.45 10.08
C GLY A 352 -27.26 3.43 10.02
N PHE A 353 -27.63 3.91 8.84
CA PHE A 353 -28.82 4.75 8.65
C PHE A 353 -30.13 3.98 8.89
N MET A 354 -30.22 2.75 8.41
CA MET A 354 -31.37 1.88 8.62
C MET A 354 -31.66 1.65 10.11
N ASN A 355 -30.62 1.33 10.90
CA ASN A 355 -30.70 1.13 12.35
C ASN A 355 -31.11 2.41 13.12
N ASN A 356 -30.86 3.60 12.55
CA ASN A 356 -31.30 4.88 13.07
C ASN A 356 -32.65 5.34 12.45
N SER A 357 -33.39 4.45 11.79
CA SER A 357 -34.69 4.72 11.16
C SER A 357 -34.65 5.81 10.07
N MET A 358 -33.48 6.08 9.49
CA MET A 358 -33.29 7.03 8.39
C MET A 358 -33.38 6.30 7.04
N LEU A 359 -34.56 5.71 6.76
CA LEU A 359 -34.76 4.75 5.67
C LEU A 359 -34.55 5.35 4.28
N ASP A 360 -34.80 6.63 4.07
CA ASP A 360 -34.55 7.33 2.80
C ASP A 360 -33.05 7.35 2.46
N LYS A 361 -32.20 7.68 3.45
CA LYS A 361 -30.73 7.69 3.29
C LYS A 361 -30.18 6.29 3.12
N ALA A 362 -30.70 5.32 3.89
CA ALA A 362 -30.34 3.90 3.73
C ALA A 362 -30.66 3.39 2.32
N SER A 363 -31.88 3.65 1.84
CA SER A 363 -32.32 3.31 0.48
C SER A 363 -31.38 3.85 -0.58
N ALA A 364 -31.06 5.15 -0.52
CA ALA A 364 -30.21 5.81 -1.50
C ALA A 364 -28.79 5.19 -1.54
N LEU A 365 -28.25 4.80 -0.39
CA LEU A 365 -26.94 4.13 -0.31
C LEU A 365 -26.98 2.72 -0.89
N PHE A 366 -28.00 1.92 -0.58
CA PHE A 366 -28.14 0.59 -1.16
C PHE A 366 -28.39 0.64 -2.67
N ASP A 367 -29.15 1.63 -3.16
CA ASP A 367 -29.33 1.85 -4.58
C ASP A 367 -28.03 2.27 -5.27
N LEU A 368 -27.20 3.14 -4.64
CA LEU A 368 -25.85 3.48 -5.11
C LEU A 368 -24.96 2.24 -5.17
N ASN A 369 -25.05 1.35 -4.16
CA ASN A 369 -24.25 0.13 -4.11
C ASN A 369 -24.63 -0.84 -5.25
N ILE A 370 -25.92 -1.01 -5.53
CA ILE A 370 -26.41 -1.79 -6.68
C ILE A 370 -25.88 -1.21 -8.00
N GLN A 371 -25.92 0.11 -8.15
CA GLN A 371 -25.42 0.78 -9.36
C GLN A 371 -23.92 0.53 -9.56
N ASN A 372 -23.13 0.57 -8.49
CA ASN A 372 -21.70 0.42 -8.54
C ASN A 372 -21.24 -1.05 -8.65
N TYR A 373 -21.98 -1.99 -8.03
CA TYR A 373 -21.62 -3.40 -7.91
C TYR A 373 -22.77 -4.35 -8.36
N PRO A 374 -23.30 -4.22 -9.58
CA PRO A 374 -24.48 -4.98 -10.01
C PRO A 374 -24.28 -6.50 -10.11
N LYS A 375 -23.05 -6.98 -9.96
CA LYS A 375 -22.69 -8.41 -9.93
C LYS A 375 -22.49 -8.97 -8.52
N SER A 376 -22.65 -8.17 -7.48
CA SER A 376 -22.57 -8.61 -6.09
C SER A 376 -23.97 -9.01 -5.61
N SER A 377 -24.14 -10.23 -5.13
CA SER A 377 -25.38 -10.69 -4.51
C SER A 377 -25.73 -9.92 -3.24
N ASN A 378 -24.69 -9.53 -2.49
CA ASN A 378 -24.81 -8.83 -1.22
C ASN A 378 -25.51 -7.46 -1.34
N VAL A 379 -25.32 -6.73 -2.45
CA VAL A 379 -25.96 -5.40 -2.61
C VAL A 379 -27.47 -5.52 -2.78
N TYR A 380 -27.95 -6.60 -3.41
CA TYR A 380 -29.39 -6.87 -3.55
C TYR A 380 -29.97 -7.40 -2.25
N ASP A 381 -29.27 -8.27 -1.53
CA ASP A 381 -29.68 -8.75 -0.21
C ASP A 381 -29.87 -7.58 0.77
N SER A 382 -28.87 -6.69 0.88
CA SER A 382 -28.95 -5.51 1.73
C SER A 382 -30.08 -4.56 1.35
N ARG A 383 -30.38 -4.42 0.05
CA ARG A 383 -31.53 -3.64 -0.41
C ARG A 383 -32.84 -4.30 -0.03
N GLY A 384 -32.93 -5.63 -0.08
CA GLY A 384 -34.05 -6.43 0.41
C GLY A 384 -34.34 -6.19 1.89
N ASP A 385 -33.29 -6.18 2.74
CA ASP A 385 -33.41 -5.85 4.16
C ASP A 385 -33.97 -4.44 4.38
N CYS A 386 -33.59 -3.48 3.56
CA CYS A 386 -34.11 -2.12 3.61
C CYS A 386 -35.60 -2.08 3.28
N PHE A 387 -36.10 -2.85 2.29
CA PHE A 387 -37.52 -2.97 1.99
C PHE A 387 -38.30 -3.63 3.12
N LEU A 388 -37.71 -4.62 3.81
CA LEU A 388 -38.31 -5.19 5.03
C LEU A 388 -38.48 -4.13 6.14
N ALA A 389 -37.46 -3.30 6.35
CA ALA A 389 -37.52 -2.19 7.29
C ALA A 389 -38.58 -1.15 6.90
N GLN A 390 -38.88 -0.99 5.61
CA GLN A 390 -39.97 -0.17 5.06
C GLN A 390 -41.35 -0.85 5.08
N GLN A 391 -41.42 -2.08 5.58
CA GLN A 391 -42.62 -2.93 5.58
C GLN A 391 -43.14 -3.30 4.19
N ASP A 392 -42.29 -3.30 3.16
CA ASP A 392 -42.59 -3.71 1.80
C ASP A 392 -42.06 -5.15 1.56
N SER A 393 -42.80 -6.13 2.07
CA SER A 393 -42.46 -7.57 1.98
C SER A 393 -42.40 -8.05 0.53
N ILE A 394 -43.18 -7.47 -0.37
CA ILE A 394 -43.23 -7.86 -1.79
C ILE A 394 -41.92 -7.48 -2.49
N LYS A 395 -41.47 -6.23 -2.33
CA LYS A 395 -40.17 -5.79 -2.89
C LYS A 395 -39.00 -6.45 -2.21
N ALA A 396 -39.08 -6.70 -0.90
CA ALA A 396 -38.05 -7.46 -0.20
C ALA A 396 -37.85 -8.83 -0.85
N LEU A 397 -38.93 -9.58 -1.09
CA LEU A 397 -38.88 -10.88 -1.75
C LEU A 397 -38.28 -10.80 -3.18
N GLU A 398 -38.65 -9.75 -3.96
CA GLU A 398 -38.06 -9.49 -5.28
C GLU A 398 -36.55 -9.34 -5.20
N TYR A 399 -36.07 -8.50 -4.29
CA TYR A 399 -34.61 -8.20 -4.18
C TYR A 399 -33.79 -9.35 -3.61
N PHE A 400 -34.33 -10.14 -2.65
CA PHE A 400 -33.65 -11.36 -2.20
C PHE A 400 -33.61 -12.42 -3.32
N THR A 401 -34.68 -12.55 -4.13
CA THR A 401 -34.66 -13.41 -5.29
C THR A 401 -33.57 -13.00 -6.28
N LYS A 402 -33.45 -11.69 -6.54
CA LYS A 402 -32.41 -11.15 -7.40
C LYS A 402 -31.01 -11.37 -6.86
N ALA A 403 -30.81 -11.34 -5.53
CA ALA A 403 -29.54 -11.68 -4.92
C ALA A 403 -29.12 -13.11 -5.27
N LEU A 404 -30.05 -14.07 -5.24
CA LEU A 404 -29.79 -15.47 -5.62
C LEU A 404 -29.53 -15.66 -7.12
N GLU A 405 -30.16 -14.86 -7.98
CA GLU A 405 -29.92 -14.88 -9.43
C GLU A 405 -28.50 -14.40 -9.78
N VAL A 406 -27.97 -13.46 -9.01
CA VAL A 406 -26.62 -12.89 -9.20
C VAL A 406 -25.52 -13.77 -8.62
N GLY A 407 -25.77 -14.45 -7.49
CA GLY A 407 -24.81 -15.32 -6.84
C GLY A 407 -25.40 -16.11 -5.69
N SER A 408 -24.71 -17.16 -5.24
CA SER A 408 -25.14 -17.93 -4.07
C SER A 408 -25.10 -17.03 -2.82
N ASN A 409 -26.21 -16.99 -2.09
CA ASN A 409 -26.33 -16.28 -0.82
C ASN A 409 -27.32 -17.04 0.08
N ASP A 410 -26.79 -17.84 0.99
CA ASP A 410 -27.59 -18.70 1.88
C ASP A 410 -28.54 -17.87 2.75
N PHE A 411 -28.12 -16.67 3.19
CA PHE A 411 -28.96 -15.77 3.98
C PHE A 411 -30.19 -15.27 3.19
N SER A 412 -30.02 -14.94 1.91
CA SER A 412 -31.14 -14.53 1.05
C SER A 412 -32.15 -15.66 0.88
N GLN A 413 -31.71 -16.90 0.77
CA GLN A 413 -32.62 -18.05 0.67
C GLN A 413 -33.46 -18.21 1.93
N GLU A 414 -32.85 -18.15 3.12
CA GLU A 414 -33.58 -18.21 4.39
C GLU A 414 -34.63 -17.12 4.52
N LYS A 415 -34.28 -15.87 4.14
CA LYS A 415 -35.18 -14.72 4.15
C LYS A 415 -36.38 -14.90 3.19
N ILE A 416 -36.14 -15.47 2.00
CA ILE A 416 -37.19 -15.79 1.02
C ILE A 416 -38.16 -16.79 1.57
N ASP A 417 -37.67 -17.87 2.20
CA ASP A 417 -38.52 -18.94 2.73
C ASP A 417 -39.42 -18.42 3.87
N MET A 418 -38.84 -17.64 4.78
CA MET A 418 -39.59 -16.96 5.85
C MET A 418 -40.67 -16.00 5.32
N LEU A 419 -40.36 -15.20 4.28
CA LEU A 419 -41.31 -14.26 3.70
C LEU A 419 -42.45 -14.96 2.95
N LYS A 420 -42.17 -16.05 2.24
CA LYS A 420 -43.19 -16.85 1.55
C LYS A 420 -44.18 -17.46 2.53
N GLU A 421 -43.66 -18.00 3.65
CA GLU A 421 -44.50 -18.56 4.72
C GLU A 421 -45.43 -17.47 5.30
N LYS A 422 -44.90 -16.31 5.65
CA LYS A 422 -45.64 -15.18 6.17
C LYS A 422 -46.72 -14.67 5.22
N LEU A 423 -46.42 -14.52 3.92
CA LEU A 423 -47.36 -14.05 2.89
C LEU A 423 -48.47 -15.07 2.55
N LEU A 424 -48.29 -16.34 2.95
CA LEU A 424 -49.37 -17.36 2.83
C LEU A 424 -50.33 -17.35 4.03
N GLU A 425 -49.90 -16.74 5.14
CA GLU A 425 -50.72 -16.60 6.36
C GLU A 425 -51.58 -15.32 6.38
N GLU A 426 -51.23 -14.30 5.58
CA GLU A 426 -51.99 -13.07 5.38
C GLU A 426 -53.03 -13.21 4.25
#